data_72ac7befd95c619aa83882d9ae3893f1
#
_entry.id   72ac7befd95c619aa83882d9ae3893f1
#
_cell.length_a   1.000
_cell.length_b   1.000
_cell.length_c   1.000
_cell.angle_alpha   90.00
_cell.angle_beta   90.00
_cell.angle_gamma   90.00
#
_symmetry.space_group_name_H-M   'P 1'
#
loop_
_entity.id
_entity.type
_entity.pdbx_description
1 polymer ?
#
loop_
_entity_poly.entity_id
_entity_poly.type
_entity_poly.pdbx_seq_one_letter_code
_entity_poly.pdbx_strand_id
1 'polypeptide(L)'
;MGYNFRPVERDQQYLLPPSLRDWLPEDDLAWLVLDAVGEMDLGPIHARYRTDGWGAPAFDPAMMTALLLYAYATGERSSRRIEARCRRDIAYRVICANQVPDHATIARFRADHEAALGHLFTEVLRLCGAAGLGSLGLVAIDGTKLAADASRHASRAARALDTEIERILAEAAAVDAAEDEQLGPDRQGDELPAGLTERSSRLARLQEARRQLAEADAERQRRAEGDLLRQRERKARHEHAGQTVKPDAEHRRRWAERNTTDPDSRMMIGGSGWVLGYNAQAAVAEDGLILAAELSQAPGDAGQLVPMVEATRVNLRAAGLRGRIGTLLADTGYWSQANYEAVETIGRTRLLIPPRRGPRPGSSHPPRPGAERMRRRLARAPDRARYNRRSAIVEPVFGQIKEIRGIRRFRRRGFGACASEWQLICTTHNLLKLWRTSRASRPPSPPPRARQPDRRQDHQSPSG
;
A
#
# COMPACT_ATOMS: atom_id res chain seq x y z
N MET A 1 7.04 -4.00 -60.05
CA MET A 1 6.72 -2.96 -59.05
C MET A 1 7.39 -3.36 -57.72
N GLY A 2 8.40 -2.62 -57.27
CA GLY A 2 9.06 -2.88 -55.99
C GLY A 2 8.41 -2.01 -54.91
N TYR A 3 8.18 -2.62 -53.72
CA TYR A 3 7.75 -1.87 -52.55
C TYR A 3 8.91 -1.02 -52.04
N ASN A 4 8.63 0.24 -51.72
CA ASN A 4 9.64 1.14 -51.13
C ASN A 4 9.54 1.11 -49.61
N PHE A 5 10.09 0.05 -48.98
CA PHE A 5 10.13 -0.07 -47.52
C PHE A 5 11.44 0.52 -46.99
N ARG A 6 11.37 1.04 -45.73
CA ARG A 6 12.59 1.43 -45.02
C ARG A 6 13.42 0.17 -44.72
N PRO A 7 14.77 0.19 -44.94
CA PRO A 7 15.62 -0.95 -44.62
C PRO A 7 15.52 -1.28 -43.11
N VAL A 8 15.53 -2.56 -42.78
CA VAL A 8 15.54 -3.09 -41.41
C VAL A 8 16.85 -3.79 -41.18
N GLU A 9 17.83 -3.03 -40.71
CA GLU A 9 19.15 -3.54 -40.36
C GLU A 9 19.23 -3.83 -38.88
N ARG A 10 19.23 -5.12 -38.50
CA ARG A 10 19.31 -5.57 -37.10
C ARG A 10 20.72 -5.74 -36.63
N ASP A 11 21.69 -5.89 -37.53
CA ASP A 11 23.10 -6.16 -37.25
C ASP A 11 23.97 -4.90 -37.38
N GLN A 12 23.33 -3.71 -37.43
CA GLN A 12 24.07 -2.45 -37.51
C GLN A 12 24.98 -2.27 -36.29
N GLN A 13 26.25 -2.13 -36.51
CA GLN A 13 27.23 -1.81 -35.47
C GLN A 13 27.44 -0.30 -35.37
N TYR A 14 27.54 0.18 -34.14
CA TYR A 14 27.86 1.57 -33.85
C TYR A 14 29.36 1.73 -33.64
N LEU A 15 29.94 2.75 -34.23
CA LEU A 15 31.36 3.08 -34.05
C LEU A 15 31.70 3.50 -32.63
N LEU A 16 30.73 4.14 -31.93
CA LEU A 16 30.80 4.49 -30.52
C LEU A 16 29.57 3.92 -29.83
N PRO A 17 29.71 3.34 -28.60
CA PRO A 17 28.54 2.89 -27.85
C PRO A 17 27.66 4.12 -27.55
N PRO A 18 26.32 4.02 -27.75
CA PRO A 18 25.42 5.12 -27.42
C PRO A 18 25.46 5.40 -25.92
N SER A 19 25.30 6.68 -25.53
CA SER A 19 25.09 7.04 -24.13
C SER A 19 23.79 6.43 -23.65
N LEU A 20 23.71 6.00 -22.36
CA LEU A 20 22.46 5.57 -21.76
C LEU A 20 21.39 6.67 -21.83
N ARG A 21 21.80 7.93 -21.86
CA ARG A 21 20.89 9.07 -22.00
C ARG A 21 20.19 9.13 -23.36
N ASP A 22 20.83 8.59 -24.39
CA ASP A 22 20.28 8.60 -25.75
C ASP A 22 19.20 7.53 -25.96
N TRP A 23 19.02 6.62 -24.99
CA TRP A 23 18.11 5.48 -25.10
C TRP A 23 16.68 5.80 -24.75
N LEU A 24 16.43 6.86 -23.98
CA LEU A 24 15.11 7.25 -23.54
C LEU A 24 14.81 8.71 -23.92
N PRO A 25 13.54 9.03 -24.23
CA PRO A 25 13.11 10.40 -24.38
C PRO A 25 13.41 11.24 -23.13
N GLU A 26 13.69 12.52 -23.29
CA GLU A 26 14.02 13.44 -22.19
C GLU A 26 12.88 13.58 -21.16
N ASP A 27 11.64 13.30 -21.55
CA ASP A 27 10.46 13.37 -20.71
C ASP A 27 10.03 12.01 -20.14
N ASP A 28 10.87 10.96 -20.26
CA ASP A 28 10.57 9.65 -19.70
C ASP A 28 10.47 9.69 -18.17
N LEU A 29 9.57 8.87 -17.63
CA LEU A 29 9.36 8.74 -16.17
C LEU A 29 10.65 8.34 -15.42
N ALA A 30 11.55 7.58 -16.08
CA ALA A 30 12.79 7.13 -15.48
C ALA A 30 13.65 8.32 -15.02
N TRP A 31 13.73 9.38 -15.83
CA TRP A 31 14.51 10.57 -15.48
C TRP A 31 13.94 11.28 -14.26
N LEU A 32 12.62 11.47 -14.22
CA LEU A 32 11.99 12.09 -13.04
C LEU A 32 12.22 11.24 -11.78
N VAL A 33 12.18 9.90 -11.89
CA VAL A 33 12.42 9.03 -10.74
C VAL A 33 13.89 9.15 -10.27
N LEU A 34 14.85 9.20 -11.18
CA LEU A 34 16.26 9.40 -10.85
C LEU A 34 16.50 10.76 -10.19
N ASP A 35 15.95 11.83 -10.76
CA ASP A 35 16.04 13.19 -10.21
C ASP A 35 15.40 13.26 -8.83
N ALA A 36 14.19 12.70 -8.69
CA ALA A 36 13.49 12.68 -7.40
C ALA A 36 14.27 11.93 -6.32
N VAL A 37 14.88 10.78 -6.65
CA VAL A 37 15.72 10.03 -5.70
C VAL A 37 16.98 10.81 -5.33
N GLY A 38 17.55 11.56 -6.25
CA GLY A 38 18.66 12.47 -5.97
C GLY A 38 18.34 13.59 -4.99
N GLU A 39 17.07 14.00 -4.92
CA GLU A 39 16.58 15.05 -4.02
C GLU A 39 16.05 14.52 -2.65
N MET A 40 15.94 13.19 -2.49
CA MET A 40 15.42 12.55 -1.26
C MET A 40 16.51 12.32 -0.23
N ASP A 41 16.15 12.42 1.05
CA ASP A 41 16.99 11.92 2.13
C ASP A 41 16.95 10.38 2.18
N LEU A 42 18.04 9.75 1.74
CA LEU A 42 18.27 8.31 1.82
C LEU A 42 19.10 7.90 3.05
N GLY A 43 19.37 8.81 3.98
CA GLY A 43 20.11 8.53 5.21
C GLY A 43 19.61 7.29 5.97
N PRO A 44 18.29 7.10 6.17
CA PRO A 44 17.74 5.90 6.82
C PRO A 44 18.02 4.59 6.06
N ILE A 45 18.19 4.63 4.74
CA ILE A 45 18.59 3.48 3.93
C ILE A 45 20.09 3.24 4.07
N HIS A 46 20.90 4.28 3.90
CA HIS A 46 22.36 4.20 4.02
C HIS A 46 22.83 3.73 5.40
N ALA A 47 22.12 4.08 6.47
CA ALA A 47 22.47 3.69 7.85
C ALA A 47 22.55 2.19 8.08
N ARG A 48 22.04 1.35 7.18
CA ARG A 48 22.14 -0.13 7.26
C ARG A 48 23.38 -0.69 6.57
N TYR A 49 24.14 0.12 5.88
CA TYR A 49 25.36 -0.29 5.17
C TYR A 49 26.60 0.00 6.01
N ARG A 50 27.60 -0.84 5.85
CA ARG A 50 28.89 -0.67 6.53
C ARG A 50 29.63 0.54 5.94
N THR A 51 30.29 1.28 6.80
CA THR A 51 31.09 2.46 6.43
C THR A 51 32.60 2.20 6.40
N ASP A 52 33.02 0.98 6.80
CA ASP A 52 34.43 0.58 6.90
C ASP A 52 35.04 0.10 5.55
N GLY A 53 34.22 -0.01 4.49
CA GLY A 53 34.68 -0.44 3.17
C GLY A 53 34.98 -1.94 3.02
N TRP A 54 34.77 -2.74 4.06
CA TRP A 54 35.02 -4.18 4.03
C TRP A 54 33.79 -4.97 3.59
N GLY A 55 34.02 -6.05 2.83
CA GLY A 55 32.98 -6.97 2.35
C GLY A 55 32.75 -6.90 0.84
N ALA A 56 31.85 -7.74 0.35
CA ALA A 56 31.43 -7.72 -1.05
C ALA A 56 30.67 -6.41 -1.36
N PRO A 57 30.91 -5.77 -2.51
CA PRO A 57 30.24 -4.52 -2.88
C PRO A 57 28.73 -4.75 -3.03
N ALA A 58 27.96 -3.94 -2.35
CA ALA A 58 26.50 -3.90 -2.50
C ALA A 58 26.10 -3.06 -3.72
N PHE A 59 24.91 -3.29 -4.26
CA PHE A 59 24.31 -2.36 -5.22
C PHE A 59 24.03 -1.01 -4.54
N ASP A 60 24.24 0.07 -5.29
CA ASP A 60 23.98 1.42 -4.79
C ASP A 60 22.55 1.57 -4.26
N PRO A 61 22.36 2.02 -3.01
CA PRO A 61 21.04 2.17 -2.41
C PRO A 61 20.13 3.15 -3.14
N ALA A 62 20.67 4.23 -3.73
CA ALA A 62 19.91 5.19 -4.51
C ALA A 62 19.41 4.54 -5.81
N MET A 63 20.27 3.78 -6.49
CA MET A 63 19.87 2.98 -7.65
C MET A 63 18.77 1.97 -7.32
N MET A 64 18.92 1.22 -6.21
CA MET A 64 17.91 0.23 -5.78
C MET A 64 16.58 0.89 -5.42
N THR A 65 16.61 2.08 -4.80
CA THR A 65 15.42 2.88 -4.49
C THR A 65 14.75 3.35 -5.78
N ALA A 66 15.50 3.90 -6.73
CA ALA A 66 14.97 4.32 -8.02
C ALA A 66 14.35 3.14 -8.79
N LEU A 67 15.01 1.98 -8.79
CA LEU A 67 14.49 0.76 -9.40
C LEU A 67 13.15 0.35 -8.81
N LEU A 68 12.99 0.36 -7.49
CA LEU A 68 11.72 0.02 -6.85
C LEU A 68 10.64 1.06 -7.14
N LEU A 69 10.95 2.35 -7.03
CA LEU A 69 10.00 3.42 -7.32
C LEU A 69 9.50 3.36 -8.76
N TYR A 70 10.39 3.19 -9.72
CA TYR A 70 10.01 3.04 -11.13
C TYR A 70 9.18 1.79 -11.39
N ALA A 71 9.61 0.65 -10.84
CA ALA A 71 8.88 -0.61 -10.99
C ALA A 71 7.46 -0.51 -10.43
N TYR A 72 7.29 0.02 -9.23
CA TYR A 72 5.98 0.20 -8.63
C TYR A 72 5.12 1.24 -9.36
N ALA A 73 5.72 2.32 -9.86
CA ALA A 73 5.03 3.33 -10.67
C ALA A 73 4.44 2.73 -11.95
N THR A 74 5.18 1.82 -12.59
CA THR A 74 4.75 1.09 -13.81
C THR A 74 3.93 -0.17 -13.53
N GLY A 75 3.61 -0.45 -12.25
CA GLY A 75 2.78 -1.59 -11.82
C GLY A 75 3.53 -2.90 -11.63
N GLU A 76 4.85 -2.93 -11.82
CA GLU A 76 5.65 -4.12 -11.60
C GLU A 76 6.10 -4.25 -10.13
N ARG A 77 5.73 -5.35 -9.47
CA ARG A 77 6.03 -5.58 -8.05
C ARG A 77 6.71 -6.93 -7.78
N SER A 78 6.84 -7.78 -8.79
CA SER A 78 7.51 -9.07 -8.68
C SER A 78 9.01 -8.89 -8.83
N SER A 79 9.79 -9.25 -7.80
CA SER A 79 11.27 -9.17 -7.86
C SER A 79 11.86 -9.92 -9.05
N ARG A 80 11.33 -11.11 -9.38
CA ARG A 80 11.77 -11.90 -10.54
C ARG A 80 11.46 -11.20 -11.87
N ARG A 81 10.31 -10.54 -11.98
CA ARG A 81 9.97 -9.77 -13.18
C ARG A 81 10.77 -8.48 -13.26
N ILE A 82 11.05 -7.82 -12.13
CA ILE A 82 11.93 -6.65 -12.09
C ILE A 82 13.33 -7.04 -12.57
N GLU A 83 13.91 -8.13 -12.07
CA GLU A 83 15.20 -8.67 -12.57
C GLU A 83 15.15 -8.92 -14.08
N ALA A 84 14.11 -9.59 -14.59
CA ALA A 84 13.97 -9.85 -16.02
C ALA A 84 13.86 -8.55 -16.84
N ARG A 85 13.22 -7.50 -16.31
CA ARG A 85 13.14 -6.18 -16.96
C ARG A 85 14.49 -5.47 -16.96
N CYS A 86 15.30 -5.57 -15.89
CA CYS A 86 16.65 -5.01 -15.88
C CYS A 86 17.53 -5.54 -17.03
N ARG A 87 17.21 -6.73 -17.57
CA ARG A 87 17.91 -7.30 -18.73
C ARG A 87 17.35 -6.85 -20.09
N ARG A 88 16.03 -6.56 -20.16
CA ARG A 88 15.31 -6.46 -21.45
C ARG A 88 14.68 -5.10 -21.72
N ASP A 89 14.39 -4.34 -20.67
CA ASP A 89 13.68 -3.07 -20.74
C ASP A 89 14.66 -1.90 -20.63
N ILE A 90 14.61 -0.99 -21.59
CA ILE A 90 15.58 0.12 -21.69
C ILE A 90 15.52 1.02 -20.45
N ALA A 91 14.34 1.37 -19.96
CA ALA A 91 14.21 2.25 -18.81
C ALA A 91 14.80 1.62 -17.54
N TYR A 92 14.59 0.32 -17.32
CA TYR A 92 15.19 -0.40 -16.20
C TYR A 92 16.72 -0.46 -16.33
N ARG A 93 17.23 -0.66 -17.55
CA ARG A 93 18.68 -0.66 -17.82
C ARG A 93 19.30 0.71 -17.56
N VAL A 94 18.63 1.79 -17.94
CA VAL A 94 19.08 3.16 -17.65
C VAL A 94 19.12 3.40 -16.14
N ILE A 95 18.06 3.08 -15.41
CA ILE A 95 17.98 3.25 -13.96
C ILE A 95 19.09 2.46 -13.24
N CYS A 96 19.35 1.23 -13.67
CA CYS A 96 20.35 0.36 -13.07
C CYS A 96 21.76 0.56 -13.65
N ALA A 97 21.99 1.54 -14.53
CA ALA A 97 23.27 1.74 -15.22
C ALA A 97 23.81 0.42 -15.83
N ASN A 98 22.93 -0.35 -16.49
CA ASN A 98 23.17 -1.69 -17.04
C ASN A 98 23.52 -2.79 -16.01
N GLN A 99 23.45 -2.51 -14.71
CA GLN A 99 23.56 -3.54 -13.69
C GLN A 99 22.24 -4.34 -13.60
N VAL A 100 22.33 -5.60 -13.17
CA VAL A 100 21.18 -6.50 -13.06
C VAL A 100 21.12 -7.07 -11.64
N PRO A 101 20.52 -6.36 -10.69
CA PRO A 101 20.25 -6.93 -9.38
C PRO A 101 19.37 -8.18 -9.51
N ASP A 102 19.77 -9.29 -8.86
CA ASP A 102 18.98 -10.50 -8.83
C ASP A 102 17.72 -10.35 -7.98
N HIS A 103 16.75 -11.22 -8.19
CA HIS A 103 15.46 -11.13 -7.52
C HIS A 103 15.53 -11.32 -5.99
N ALA A 104 16.52 -12.07 -5.50
CA ALA A 104 16.72 -12.26 -4.06
C ALA A 104 17.25 -10.97 -3.43
N THR A 105 18.19 -10.29 -4.08
CA THR A 105 18.71 -8.97 -3.67
C THR A 105 17.60 -7.92 -3.68
N ILE A 106 16.76 -7.85 -4.72
CA ILE A 106 15.62 -6.93 -4.80
C ILE A 106 14.61 -7.22 -3.66
N ALA A 107 14.32 -8.49 -3.40
CA ALA A 107 13.39 -8.90 -2.34
C ALA A 107 13.95 -8.57 -0.95
N ARG A 108 15.24 -8.83 -0.72
CA ARG A 108 15.94 -8.53 0.53
C ARG A 108 16.02 -7.02 0.77
N PHE A 109 16.40 -6.23 -0.21
CA PHE A 109 16.43 -4.77 -0.10
C PHE A 109 15.07 -4.22 0.37
N ARG A 110 13.98 -4.71 -0.20
CA ARG A 110 12.61 -4.33 0.17
C ARG A 110 12.23 -4.75 1.61
N ALA A 111 12.71 -5.93 2.05
CA ALA A 111 12.45 -6.43 3.39
C ALA A 111 13.30 -5.69 4.45
N ASP A 112 14.57 -5.49 4.16
CA ASP A 112 15.52 -4.87 5.10
C ASP A 112 15.25 -3.38 5.32
N HIS A 113 14.63 -2.71 4.36
CA HIS A 113 14.40 -1.26 4.36
C HIS A 113 12.91 -0.88 4.52
N GLU A 114 12.06 -1.74 5.10
CA GLU A 114 10.60 -1.48 5.22
C GLU A 114 10.27 -0.11 5.82
N ALA A 115 10.89 0.24 6.95
CA ALA A 115 10.65 1.52 7.62
C ALA A 115 11.18 2.72 6.79
N ALA A 116 12.37 2.56 6.19
CA ALA A 116 12.97 3.59 5.36
C ALA A 116 12.17 3.82 4.07
N LEU A 117 11.62 2.75 3.47
CA LEU A 117 10.72 2.87 2.31
C LEU A 117 9.41 3.60 2.66
N GLY A 118 8.94 3.48 3.92
CA GLY A 118 7.83 4.28 4.43
C GLY A 118 8.18 5.78 4.50
N HIS A 119 9.42 6.12 4.86
CA HIS A 119 9.89 7.51 4.88
C HIS A 119 9.87 8.16 3.48
N LEU A 120 10.11 7.39 2.41
CA LEU A 120 10.04 7.90 1.03
C LEU A 120 8.68 8.51 0.68
N PHE A 121 7.61 8.08 1.34
CA PHE A 121 6.30 8.71 1.16
C PHE A 121 6.32 10.18 1.54
N THR A 122 6.93 10.51 2.67
CA THR A 122 7.08 11.90 3.13
C THR A 122 8.01 12.71 2.24
N GLU A 123 9.10 12.11 1.77
CA GLU A 123 10.03 12.77 0.85
C GLU A 123 9.36 13.11 -0.49
N VAL A 124 8.61 12.17 -1.08
CA VAL A 124 7.85 12.45 -2.31
C VAL A 124 6.75 13.48 -2.07
N LEU A 125 6.11 13.46 -0.89
CA LEU A 125 5.12 14.47 -0.52
C LEU A 125 5.76 15.86 -0.43
N ARG A 126 6.97 15.97 0.09
CA ARG A 126 7.78 17.21 0.11
C ARG A 126 8.06 17.73 -1.29
N LEU A 127 8.50 16.85 -2.20
CA LEU A 127 8.74 17.21 -3.61
C LEU A 127 7.47 17.67 -4.32
N CYS A 128 6.35 16.98 -4.10
CA CYS A 128 5.05 17.39 -4.63
C CYS A 128 4.63 18.77 -4.11
N GLY A 129 4.85 19.05 -2.83
CA GLY A 129 4.56 20.33 -2.22
C GLY A 129 5.42 21.47 -2.78
N ALA A 130 6.71 21.22 -3.01
CA ALA A 130 7.60 22.17 -3.68
C ALA A 130 7.15 22.48 -5.12
N ALA A 131 6.52 21.52 -5.79
CA ALA A 131 5.91 21.69 -7.11
C ALA A 131 4.50 22.33 -7.07
N GLY A 132 4.01 22.77 -5.90
CA GLY A 132 2.71 23.43 -5.74
C GLY A 132 1.51 22.49 -5.67
N LEU A 133 1.73 21.18 -5.51
CA LEU A 133 0.67 20.19 -5.29
C LEU A 133 0.28 20.07 -3.82
N GLY A 134 -0.88 19.52 -3.52
CA GLY A 134 -1.35 19.27 -2.17
C GLY A 134 -2.28 20.37 -1.64
N SER A 135 -3.27 20.77 -2.42
CA SER A 135 -4.30 21.70 -1.98
C SER A 135 -5.07 21.14 -0.77
N LEU A 136 -5.06 21.88 0.35
CA LEU A 136 -5.72 21.49 1.60
C LEU A 136 -7.14 22.06 1.77
N GLY A 137 -7.70 22.68 0.75
CA GLY A 137 -9.06 23.22 0.77
C GLY A 137 -10.11 22.13 0.99
N LEU A 138 -10.02 21.06 0.21
CA LEU A 138 -10.81 19.85 0.34
C LEU A 138 -9.86 18.63 0.46
N VAL A 139 -10.10 17.81 1.46
CA VAL A 139 -9.41 16.51 1.64
C VAL A 139 -10.47 15.43 1.80
N ALA A 140 -10.37 14.37 1.04
CA ALA A 140 -11.27 13.23 1.14
C ALA A 140 -10.54 12.01 1.71
N ILE A 141 -11.16 11.34 2.69
CA ILE A 141 -10.68 10.07 3.23
C ILE A 141 -11.58 8.96 2.71
N ASP A 142 -10.96 7.91 2.22
CA ASP A 142 -11.66 6.70 1.80
C ASP A 142 -10.77 5.47 1.96
N GLY A 143 -11.41 4.28 1.99
CA GLY A 143 -10.75 3.00 2.13
C GLY A 143 -11.08 2.07 0.98
N THR A 144 -10.12 1.22 0.64
CA THR A 144 -10.33 0.17 -0.35
C THR A 144 -9.81 -1.16 0.14
N LYS A 145 -10.52 -2.24 -0.16
CA LYS A 145 -10.10 -3.58 0.23
C LYS A 145 -9.14 -4.13 -0.84
N LEU A 146 -7.92 -4.50 -0.40
CA LEU A 146 -6.91 -5.17 -1.21
C LEU A 146 -6.72 -6.60 -0.72
N ALA A 147 -6.68 -7.55 -1.64
CA ALA A 147 -6.52 -8.95 -1.30
C ALA A 147 -5.10 -9.22 -0.74
N ALA A 148 -5.01 -10.11 0.23
CA ALA A 148 -3.74 -10.67 0.70
C ALA A 148 -3.15 -11.66 -0.31
N ASP A 149 -1.85 -11.91 -0.23
CA ASP A 149 -1.19 -12.98 -0.98
C ASP A 149 -1.38 -14.33 -0.29
N ALA A 150 -2.65 -14.72 -0.17
CA ALA A 150 -3.06 -15.93 0.51
C ALA A 150 -4.34 -16.51 -0.11
N SER A 151 -4.49 -17.83 -0.02
CA SER A 151 -5.70 -18.51 -0.45
C SER A 151 -6.75 -18.50 0.67
N ARG A 152 -8.01 -18.28 0.34
CA ARG A 152 -9.12 -18.40 1.30
C ARG A 152 -9.21 -19.82 1.88
N HIS A 153 -8.87 -20.84 1.08
CA HIS A 153 -8.89 -22.24 1.51
C HIS A 153 -7.84 -22.58 2.58
N ALA A 154 -6.86 -21.70 2.79
CA ALA A 154 -5.89 -21.83 3.88
C ALA A 154 -6.39 -21.24 5.21
N SER A 155 -7.64 -20.79 5.31
CA SER A 155 -8.23 -20.34 6.56
C SER A 155 -8.67 -21.51 7.42
N ARG A 156 -8.35 -21.47 8.72
CA ARG A 156 -8.62 -22.54 9.70
C ARG A 156 -9.21 -21.98 10.98
N ALA A 157 -10.15 -22.71 11.57
CA ALA A 157 -10.64 -22.49 12.92
C ALA A 157 -9.61 -22.99 13.96
N ALA A 158 -9.71 -22.50 15.19
CA ALA A 158 -8.75 -22.80 16.27
C ALA A 158 -8.49 -24.31 16.43
N ARG A 159 -9.54 -25.12 16.47
CA ARG A 159 -9.44 -26.57 16.64
C ARG A 159 -8.65 -27.26 15.52
N ALA A 160 -8.84 -26.82 14.27
CA ALA A 160 -8.09 -27.37 13.15
C ALA A 160 -6.62 -26.94 13.15
N LEU A 161 -6.32 -25.74 13.71
CA LEU A 161 -4.94 -25.32 13.94
C LEU A 161 -4.25 -26.15 15.03
N ASP A 162 -4.93 -26.40 16.15
CA ASP A 162 -4.42 -27.24 17.22
C ASP A 162 -4.05 -28.64 16.69
N THR A 163 -4.94 -29.31 15.98
CA THR A 163 -4.70 -30.62 15.37
C THR A 163 -3.52 -30.61 14.39
N GLU A 164 -3.39 -29.57 13.57
CA GLU A 164 -2.28 -29.47 12.61
C GLU A 164 -0.92 -29.19 13.31
N ILE A 165 -0.93 -28.39 14.36
CA ILE A 165 0.26 -28.12 15.20
C ILE A 165 0.71 -29.42 15.87
N GLU A 166 -0.21 -30.15 16.53
CA GLU A 166 0.08 -31.41 17.19
C GLU A 166 0.66 -32.45 16.21
N ARG A 167 0.10 -32.54 15.00
CA ARG A 167 0.60 -33.43 13.96
C ARG A 167 2.04 -33.08 13.55
N ILE A 168 2.36 -31.80 13.35
CA ILE A 168 3.71 -31.37 12.96
C ILE A 168 4.72 -31.64 14.07
N LEU A 169 4.35 -31.41 15.33
CA LEU A 169 5.20 -31.69 16.48
C LEU A 169 5.45 -33.19 16.64
N ALA A 170 4.41 -34.01 16.49
CA ALA A 170 4.56 -35.47 16.53
C ALA A 170 5.44 -36.01 15.41
N GLU A 171 5.29 -35.48 14.17
CA GLU A 171 6.18 -35.83 13.05
C GLU A 171 7.63 -35.41 13.30
N ALA A 172 7.89 -34.26 13.88
CA ALA A 172 9.23 -33.80 14.23
C ALA A 172 9.85 -34.73 15.30
N ALA A 173 9.12 -35.01 16.37
CA ALA A 173 9.59 -35.91 17.43
C ALA A 173 9.89 -37.33 16.93
N ALA A 174 9.10 -37.82 15.94
CA ALA A 174 9.36 -39.13 15.31
C ALA A 174 10.64 -39.13 14.46
N VAL A 175 10.95 -38.01 13.79
CA VAL A 175 12.19 -37.84 13.01
C VAL A 175 13.39 -37.79 13.96
N ASP A 176 13.30 -36.96 15.02
CA ASP A 176 14.38 -36.85 16.05
C ASP A 176 14.67 -38.21 16.68
N ALA A 177 13.62 -38.97 17.05
CA ALA A 177 13.79 -40.32 17.60
C ALA A 177 14.44 -41.32 16.61
N ALA A 178 14.12 -41.20 15.32
CA ALA A 178 14.74 -42.06 14.31
C ALA A 178 16.20 -41.67 14.01
N GLU A 179 16.55 -40.39 14.13
CA GLU A 179 17.93 -39.90 14.02
C GLU A 179 18.75 -40.30 15.22
N ASP A 180 18.21 -40.23 16.44
CA ASP A 180 18.86 -40.69 17.68
C ASP A 180 19.14 -42.20 17.65
N GLU A 181 18.24 -42.99 17.08
CA GLU A 181 18.42 -44.45 16.90
C GLU A 181 19.53 -44.77 15.88
N GLN A 182 19.71 -43.93 14.83
CA GLN A 182 20.72 -44.17 13.80
C GLN A 182 22.10 -43.59 14.13
N LEU A 183 22.19 -42.45 14.83
CA LEU A 183 23.43 -41.67 15.02
C LEU A 183 23.92 -41.68 16.45
N GLY A 184 23.09 -42.08 17.43
CA GLY A 184 23.34 -41.97 18.87
C GLY A 184 23.12 -40.58 19.44
N PRO A 185 22.81 -40.46 20.76
CA PRO A 185 22.29 -39.23 21.37
C PRO A 185 23.28 -38.05 21.44
N ASP A 186 24.56 -38.24 21.13
CA ASP A 186 25.62 -37.23 21.26
C ASP A 186 26.12 -36.62 19.94
N ARG A 187 25.53 -36.95 18.78
CA ARG A 187 25.90 -36.36 17.49
C ARG A 187 24.84 -35.37 17.00
N GLN A 188 25.11 -34.10 17.25
CA GLN A 188 24.37 -33.02 16.61
C GLN A 188 24.84 -32.89 15.14
N GLY A 189 23.98 -33.21 14.20
CA GLY A 189 24.16 -32.88 12.80
C GLY A 189 23.99 -31.38 12.60
N ASP A 190 25.04 -30.67 12.24
CA ASP A 190 25.09 -29.21 12.12
C ASP A 190 24.29 -28.63 10.92
N GLU A 191 23.60 -29.42 10.16
CA GLU A 191 22.79 -28.95 9.02
C GLU A 191 21.33 -29.39 9.14
N LEU A 192 20.45 -28.44 9.45
CA LEU A 192 19.00 -28.62 9.34
C LEU A 192 18.62 -28.92 7.87
N PRO A 193 18.06 -30.11 7.56
CA PRO A 193 17.57 -30.40 6.21
C PRO A 193 16.60 -29.34 5.73
N ALA A 194 16.66 -28.96 4.45
CA ALA A 194 15.80 -27.95 3.82
C ALA A 194 14.31 -28.14 4.13
N GLY A 195 13.85 -29.38 4.27
CA GLY A 195 12.49 -29.73 4.65
C GLY A 195 12.10 -29.35 6.10
N LEU A 196 13.05 -29.29 7.04
CA LEU A 196 12.81 -28.88 8.42
C LEU A 196 12.71 -27.35 8.54
N THR A 197 13.46 -26.59 7.75
CA THR A 197 13.35 -25.13 7.69
C THR A 197 11.95 -24.71 7.19
N GLU A 198 11.38 -25.39 6.19
CA GLU A 198 10.01 -25.13 5.74
C GLU A 198 8.95 -25.55 6.77
N ARG A 199 9.18 -26.66 7.49
CA ARG A 199 8.30 -27.14 8.57
C ARG A 199 8.29 -26.19 9.75
N SER A 200 9.47 -25.71 10.23
CA SER A 200 9.57 -24.74 11.31
C SER A 200 8.88 -23.42 10.96
N SER A 201 9.03 -22.91 9.74
CA SER A 201 8.34 -21.69 9.28
C SER A 201 6.83 -21.88 9.15
N ARG A 202 6.36 -23.08 8.82
CA ARG A 202 4.94 -23.43 8.80
C ARG A 202 4.37 -23.51 10.19
N LEU A 203 5.07 -24.18 11.11
CA LEU A 203 4.67 -24.28 12.52
C LEU A 203 4.55 -22.90 13.15
N ALA A 204 5.52 -22.02 12.96
CA ALA A 204 5.49 -20.65 13.47
C ALA A 204 4.25 -19.87 12.97
N ARG A 205 3.88 -20.02 11.69
CA ARG A 205 2.67 -19.39 11.16
C ARG A 205 1.38 -19.96 11.75
N LEU A 206 1.33 -21.26 11.99
CA LEU A 206 0.16 -21.90 12.62
C LEU A 206 0.01 -21.46 14.08
N GLN A 207 1.13 -21.41 14.83
CA GLN A 207 1.16 -20.91 16.21
C GLN A 207 0.74 -19.45 16.28
N GLU A 208 1.21 -18.60 15.36
CA GLU A 208 0.80 -17.20 15.29
C GLU A 208 -0.69 -17.06 14.98
N ALA A 209 -1.21 -17.82 14.01
CA ALA A 209 -2.64 -17.83 13.72
C ALA A 209 -3.48 -18.26 14.94
N ARG A 210 -2.99 -19.26 15.70
CA ARG A 210 -3.64 -19.74 16.93
C ARG A 210 -3.62 -18.71 18.04
N ARG A 211 -2.46 -18.05 18.23
CA ARG A 211 -2.30 -16.95 19.20
C ARG A 211 -3.28 -15.81 18.91
N GLN A 212 -3.34 -15.36 17.66
CA GLN A 212 -4.26 -14.29 17.24
C GLN A 212 -5.74 -14.65 17.43
N LEU A 213 -6.12 -15.90 17.25
CA LEU A 213 -7.47 -16.35 17.56
C LEU A 213 -7.76 -16.29 19.07
N ALA A 214 -6.83 -16.72 19.90
CA ALA A 214 -6.98 -16.68 21.36
C ALA A 214 -7.09 -15.23 21.88
N GLU A 215 -6.26 -14.32 21.37
CA GLU A 215 -6.33 -12.89 21.70
C GLU A 215 -7.65 -12.25 21.27
N ALA A 216 -8.12 -12.56 20.06
CA ALA A 216 -9.40 -12.08 19.57
C ALA A 216 -10.60 -12.63 20.36
N ASP A 217 -10.51 -13.84 20.88
CA ASP A 217 -11.53 -14.42 21.76
C ASP A 217 -11.52 -13.74 23.13
N ALA A 218 -10.33 -13.53 23.73
CA ALA A 218 -10.20 -12.82 24.99
C ALA A 218 -10.71 -11.37 24.90
N GLU A 219 -10.43 -10.68 23.81
CA GLU A 219 -10.97 -9.33 23.59
C GLU A 219 -12.48 -9.31 23.43
N ARG A 220 -13.06 -10.28 22.70
CA ARG A 220 -14.53 -10.43 22.59
C ARG A 220 -15.20 -10.69 23.93
N GLN A 221 -14.59 -11.53 24.78
CA GLN A 221 -15.08 -11.79 26.12
C GLN A 221 -15.08 -10.51 26.97
N ARG A 222 -13.96 -9.77 27.01
CA ARG A 222 -13.85 -8.50 27.73
C ARG A 222 -14.88 -7.48 27.25
N ARG A 223 -15.12 -7.37 25.95
CA ARG A 223 -16.16 -6.49 25.39
C ARG A 223 -17.57 -6.94 25.79
N ALA A 224 -17.85 -8.23 25.73
CA ALA A 224 -19.14 -8.78 26.14
C ALA A 224 -19.42 -8.56 27.63
N GLU A 225 -18.42 -8.74 28.49
CA GLU A 225 -18.50 -8.44 29.93
C GLU A 225 -18.75 -6.94 30.19
N GLY A 226 -18.02 -6.07 29.49
CA GLY A 226 -18.21 -4.64 29.57
C GLY A 226 -19.59 -4.19 29.07
N ASP A 227 -20.14 -4.81 28.04
CA ASP A 227 -21.50 -4.55 27.55
C ASP A 227 -22.56 -5.05 28.56
N LEU A 228 -22.31 -6.21 29.17
CA LEU A 228 -23.19 -6.76 30.19
C LEU A 228 -23.20 -5.88 31.45
N LEU A 229 -22.08 -5.36 31.90
CA LEU A 229 -21.97 -4.41 33.00
C LEU A 229 -22.74 -3.12 32.69
N ARG A 230 -22.49 -2.54 31.50
CA ARG A 230 -23.25 -1.35 31.03
C ARG A 230 -24.75 -1.61 30.95
N GLN A 231 -25.16 -2.80 30.55
CA GLN A 231 -26.57 -3.19 30.50
C GLN A 231 -27.18 -3.34 31.91
N ARG A 232 -26.44 -3.92 32.86
CA ARG A 232 -26.84 -4.01 34.28
C ARG A 232 -26.97 -2.62 34.92
N GLU A 233 -26.01 -1.71 34.66
CA GLU A 233 -26.09 -0.32 35.14
C GLU A 233 -27.27 0.46 34.54
N ARG A 234 -27.58 0.23 33.24
CA ARG A 234 -28.77 0.81 32.59
C ARG A 234 -30.07 0.24 33.17
N LYS A 235 -30.10 -1.07 33.44
CA LYS A 235 -31.28 -1.72 34.05
C LYS A 235 -31.49 -1.24 35.49
N ALA A 236 -30.44 -1.02 36.26
CA ALA A 236 -30.48 -0.44 37.59
C ALA A 236 -31.00 1.02 37.60
N ARG A 237 -30.74 1.80 36.52
CA ARG A 237 -31.22 3.18 36.37
C ARG A 237 -32.61 3.29 35.77
N HIS A 238 -33.13 2.24 35.09
CA HIS A 238 -34.44 2.24 34.47
C HIS A 238 -35.12 0.92 34.74
N GLU A 239 -36.00 0.90 35.75
CA GLU A 239 -36.76 -0.28 36.16
C GLU A 239 -37.80 -0.80 35.13
N HIS A 240 -37.85 -0.23 33.91
CA HIS A 240 -38.83 -0.65 32.90
C HIS A 240 -38.19 -0.72 31.51
N ALA A 241 -37.70 -1.89 31.10
CA ALA A 241 -37.70 -2.31 29.67
C ALA A 241 -37.29 -3.78 29.56
N GLY A 242 -38.27 -4.66 29.46
CA GLY A 242 -38.06 -6.06 29.15
C GLY A 242 -37.66 -6.27 27.67
N GLN A 243 -36.38 -6.31 27.38
CA GLN A 243 -35.84 -6.92 26.15
C GLN A 243 -34.63 -7.78 26.51
N THR A 244 -34.83 -9.10 26.43
CA THR A 244 -33.75 -10.08 26.50
C THR A 244 -32.87 -9.97 25.27
N VAL A 245 -31.65 -9.49 25.46
CA VAL A 245 -30.62 -9.52 24.41
C VAL A 245 -30.09 -10.96 24.31
N LYS A 246 -30.37 -11.62 23.20
CA LYS A 246 -29.78 -12.94 22.88
C LYS A 246 -28.27 -12.84 22.84
N PRO A 247 -27.51 -13.80 23.42
CA PRO A 247 -26.07 -13.82 23.37
C PRO A 247 -25.63 -14.22 21.95
N ASP A 248 -25.22 -13.24 21.16
CA ASP A 248 -24.71 -13.41 19.81
C ASP A 248 -23.23 -13.92 19.80
N ALA A 249 -22.67 -14.17 21.01
CA ALA A 249 -21.28 -14.55 21.20
C ALA A 249 -20.96 -15.98 20.70
N GLU A 250 -21.91 -16.91 20.84
CA GLU A 250 -21.71 -18.30 20.48
C GLU A 250 -21.74 -18.54 18.96
N HIS A 251 -22.58 -17.80 18.24
CA HIS A 251 -22.64 -17.86 16.79
C HIS A 251 -21.38 -17.28 16.13
N ARG A 252 -20.80 -16.22 16.70
CA ARG A 252 -19.56 -15.61 16.19
C ARG A 252 -18.31 -16.42 16.51
N ARG A 253 -18.29 -17.26 17.54
CA ARG A 253 -17.18 -18.19 17.84
C ARG A 253 -17.02 -19.27 16.77
N ARG A 254 -18.10 -19.75 16.17
CA ARG A 254 -18.07 -20.78 15.14
C ARG A 254 -17.34 -20.37 13.85
N TRP A 255 -17.21 -19.07 13.58
CA TRP A 255 -16.69 -18.52 12.32
C TRP A 255 -15.39 -17.72 12.50
N ALA A 256 -14.76 -17.83 13.67
CA ALA A 256 -13.46 -17.20 13.87
C ALA A 256 -12.38 -18.07 13.22
N GLU A 257 -11.93 -17.65 12.07
CA GLU A 257 -10.87 -18.30 11.31
C GLU A 257 -9.66 -17.38 11.15
N ARG A 258 -8.47 -17.98 11.05
CA ARG A 258 -7.25 -17.30 10.62
C ARG A 258 -6.67 -18.02 9.43
N ASN A 259 -6.07 -17.23 8.54
CA ASN A 259 -5.38 -17.78 7.39
C ASN A 259 -3.99 -18.27 7.81
N THR A 260 -3.61 -19.48 7.42
CA THR A 260 -2.32 -20.08 7.80
C THR A 260 -1.15 -19.57 6.94
N THR A 261 -1.45 -18.93 5.79
CA THR A 261 -0.42 -18.34 4.91
C THR A 261 -0.15 -16.89 5.29
N ASP A 262 -1.19 -16.14 5.67
CA ASP A 262 -1.12 -14.75 6.12
C ASP A 262 -2.07 -14.56 7.32
N PRO A 263 -1.61 -14.85 8.54
CA PRO A 263 -2.43 -14.78 9.76
C PRO A 263 -2.98 -13.39 10.06
N ASP A 264 -2.35 -12.35 9.54
CA ASP A 264 -2.76 -10.96 9.72
C ASP A 264 -3.92 -10.55 8.81
N SER A 265 -4.14 -11.27 7.72
CA SER A 265 -5.23 -10.96 6.79
C SER A 265 -6.61 -11.24 7.41
N ARG A 266 -7.62 -10.51 7.00
CA ARG A 266 -9.00 -10.64 7.52
C ARG A 266 -10.00 -10.77 6.38
N MET A 267 -11.07 -11.52 6.63
CA MET A 267 -12.21 -11.55 5.72
C MET A 267 -12.98 -10.23 5.81
N MET A 268 -13.15 -9.58 4.67
CA MET A 268 -13.79 -8.27 4.54
C MET A 268 -14.80 -8.29 3.39
N ILE A 269 -15.81 -7.44 3.47
CA ILE A 269 -16.73 -7.21 2.35
C ILE A 269 -16.16 -6.08 1.51
N GLY A 270 -15.86 -6.36 0.25
CA GLY A 270 -15.48 -5.38 -0.77
C GLY A 270 -16.59 -5.17 -1.79
N GLY A 271 -16.39 -4.27 -2.75
CA GLY A 271 -17.38 -3.98 -3.80
C GLY A 271 -17.76 -5.18 -4.67
N SER A 272 -16.85 -6.16 -4.84
CA SER A 272 -17.05 -7.40 -5.62
C SER A 272 -17.33 -8.63 -4.74
N GLY A 273 -17.69 -8.45 -3.47
CA GLY A 273 -17.95 -9.53 -2.53
C GLY A 273 -16.87 -9.73 -1.45
N TRP A 274 -16.77 -10.94 -0.91
CA TRP A 274 -15.84 -11.24 0.16
C TRP A 274 -14.38 -11.28 -0.31
N VAL A 275 -13.52 -10.55 0.39
CA VAL A 275 -12.07 -10.46 0.15
C VAL A 275 -11.35 -10.86 1.43
N LEU A 276 -10.41 -11.82 1.32
CA LEU A 276 -9.41 -12.05 2.35
C LEU A 276 -8.26 -11.06 2.12
N GLY A 277 -8.05 -10.13 3.03
CA GLY A 277 -7.06 -9.09 2.82
C GLY A 277 -7.03 -8.03 3.90
N TYR A 278 -6.77 -6.81 3.48
CA TYR A 278 -6.59 -5.65 4.33
C TYR A 278 -7.42 -4.47 3.82
N ASN A 279 -7.71 -3.55 4.73
CA ASN A 279 -8.40 -2.31 4.45
C ASN A 279 -7.36 -1.19 4.26
N ALA A 280 -7.06 -0.85 3.02
CA ALA A 280 -6.10 0.17 2.63
C ALA A 280 -6.79 1.54 2.61
N GLN A 281 -6.33 2.44 3.47
CA GLN A 281 -6.86 3.78 3.68
C GLN A 281 -6.02 4.83 2.99
N ALA A 282 -6.64 5.87 2.45
CA ALA A 282 -5.96 7.02 1.87
C ALA A 282 -6.68 8.33 2.21
N ALA A 283 -5.91 9.36 2.55
CA ALA A 283 -6.37 10.73 2.58
C ALA A 283 -5.86 11.44 1.34
N VAL A 284 -6.76 12.00 0.56
CA VAL A 284 -6.48 12.52 -0.78
C VAL A 284 -6.87 13.99 -0.85
N ALA A 285 -5.97 14.84 -1.29
CA ALA A 285 -6.21 16.25 -1.57
C ALA A 285 -7.06 16.44 -2.83
N GLU A 286 -7.66 17.61 -2.99
CA GLU A 286 -8.54 17.95 -4.10
C GLU A 286 -7.90 17.74 -5.48
N ASP A 287 -6.61 17.94 -5.57
CA ASP A 287 -5.82 17.72 -6.80
C ASP A 287 -5.41 16.26 -7.03
N GLY A 288 -5.85 15.34 -6.18
CA GLY A 288 -5.57 13.91 -6.29
C GLY A 288 -4.23 13.47 -5.68
N LEU A 289 -3.54 14.33 -4.93
CA LEU A 289 -2.34 13.95 -4.18
C LEU A 289 -2.73 13.16 -2.92
N ILE A 290 -2.08 12.03 -2.66
CA ILE A 290 -2.27 11.26 -1.44
C ILE A 290 -1.45 11.89 -0.32
N LEU A 291 -2.12 12.34 0.74
CA LEU A 291 -1.51 13.02 1.90
C LEU A 291 -1.17 12.05 3.04
N ALA A 292 -1.92 10.95 3.15
CA ALA A 292 -1.65 9.86 4.09
C ALA A 292 -2.11 8.52 3.52
N ALA A 293 -1.39 7.46 3.87
CA ALA A 293 -1.62 6.11 3.40
C ALA A 293 -1.39 5.13 4.56
N GLU A 294 -2.48 4.54 5.06
CA GLU A 294 -2.47 3.62 6.19
C GLU A 294 -3.12 2.29 5.85
N LEU A 295 -2.72 1.24 6.52
CA LEU A 295 -3.31 -0.08 6.39
C LEU A 295 -4.04 -0.46 7.67
N SER A 296 -5.17 -1.18 7.55
CA SER A 296 -5.94 -1.64 8.69
C SER A 296 -6.41 -3.08 8.49
N GLN A 297 -6.47 -3.83 9.59
CA GLN A 297 -7.10 -5.14 9.65
C GLN A 297 -8.60 -5.06 9.94
N ALA A 298 -9.10 -3.87 10.29
CA ALA A 298 -10.52 -3.68 10.58
C ALA A 298 -11.34 -3.70 9.27
N PRO A 299 -12.39 -4.53 9.16
CA PRO A 299 -13.24 -4.57 7.98
C PRO A 299 -14.02 -3.26 7.75
N GLY A 300 -14.35 -2.54 8.84
CA GLY A 300 -15.10 -1.29 8.80
C GLY A 300 -14.21 -0.06 8.90
N ASP A 301 -14.72 1.07 8.41
CA ASP A 301 -13.97 2.31 8.27
C ASP A 301 -14.17 3.29 9.46
N ALA A 302 -15.16 3.05 10.32
CA ALA A 302 -15.50 3.97 11.42
C ALA A 302 -14.32 4.25 12.39
N GLY A 303 -13.49 3.26 12.66
CA GLY A 303 -12.30 3.41 13.52
C GLY A 303 -11.11 4.07 12.82
N GLN A 304 -11.19 4.35 11.51
CA GLN A 304 -10.03 4.83 10.74
C GLN A 304 -10.01 6.36 10.56
N LEU A 305 -11.09 7.08 10.85
CA LEU A 305 -11.17 8.52 10.58
C LEU A 305 -10.11 9.30 11.37
N VAL A 306 -10.07 9.15 12.68
CA VAL A 306 -9.15 9.88 13.56
C VAL A 306 -7.70 9.54 13.26
N PRO A 307 -7.30 8.25 13.18
CA PRO A 307 -5.94 7.88 12.77
C PRO A 307 -5.52 8.48 11.42
N MET A 308 -6.41 8.49 10.43
CA MET A 308 -6.12 9.07 9.11
C MET A 308 -5.93 10.60 9.16
N VAL A 309 -6.71 11.30 9.97
CA VAL A 309 -6.54 12.74 10.17
C VAL A 309 -5.20 13.04 10.85
N GLU A 310 -4.83 12.27 11.85
CA GLU A 310 -3.55 12.41 12.55
C GLU A 310 -2.37 12.09 11.64
N ALA A 311 -2.41 10.97 10.91
CA ALA A 311 -1.38 10.60 9.94
C ALA A 311 -1.22 11.69 8.86
N THR A 312 -2.34 12.24 8.36
CA THR A 312 -2.28 13.36 7.40
C THR A 312 -1.55 14.56 7.99
N ARG A 313 -1.84 14.93 9.24
CA ARG A 313 -1.18 16.06 9.90
C ARG A 313 0.31 15.83 10.16
N VAL A 314 0.67 14.62 10.55
CA VAL A 314 2.07 14.22 10.74
C VAL A 314 2.83 14.34 9.43
N ASN A 315 2.31 13.76 8.36
CA ASN A 315 2.94 13.77 7.05
C ASN A 315 3.07 15.20 6.48
N LEU A 316 2.02 16.02 6.59
CA LEU A 316 2.08 17.42 6.15
C LEU A 316 3.18 18.20 6.86
N ARG A 317 3.31 18.03 8.19
CA ARG A 317 4.37 18.68 8.97
C ARG A 317 5.75 18.19 8.56
N ALA A 318 5.93 16.88 8.45
CA ALA A 318 7.20 16.26 8.08
C ALA A 318 7.63 16.64 6.66
N ALA A 319 6.68 16.78 5.73
CA ALA A 319 6.93 17.24 4.36
C ALA A 319 7.07 18.77 4.24
N GLY A 320 6.98 19.53 5.35
CA GLY A 320 7.06 20.99 5.33
C GLY A 320 5.87 21.68 4.66
N LEU A 321 4.78 20.97 4.42
CA LEU A 321 3.57 21.52 3.81
C LEU A 321 2.78 22.34 4.84
N ARG A 322 2.80 23.66 4.66
CA ARG A 322 2.11 24.60 5.54
C ARG A 322 0.64 24.74 5.13
N GLY A 323 -0.25 24.73 6.12
CA GLY A 323 -1.68 24.92 5.90
C GLY A 323 -2.53 24.07 6.81
N ARG A 324 -3.83 24.22 6.69
CA ARG A 324 -4.84 23.45 7.44
C ARG A 324 -5.83 22.81 6.48
N ILE A 325 -6.26 21.62 6.82
CA ILE A 325 -7.38 20.99 6.12
C ILE A 325 -8.62 21.87 6.31
N GLY A 326 -9.11 22.45 5.23
CA GLY A 326 -10.30 23.30 5.25
C GLY A 326 -11.57 22.48 5.49
N THR A 327 -11.84 21.54 4.59
CA THR A 327 -12.99 20.63 4.69
C THR A 327 -12.54 19.17 4.52
N LEU A 328 -12.95 18.32 5.44
CA LEU A 328 -12.70 16.88 5.42
C LEU A 328 -13.96 16.15 4.97
N LEU A 329 -13.83 15.31 3.96
CA LEU A 329 -14.91 14.54 3.36
C LEU A 329 -14.66 13.05 3.64
N ALA A 330 -15.68 12.32 4.06
CA ALA A 330 -15.64 10.87 4.13
C ALA A 330 -17.03 10.27 3.91
N ASP A 331 -17.11 8.98 3.63
CA ASP A 331 -18.39 8.32 3.42
C ASP A 331 -19.13 8.00 4.76
N THR A 332 -20.34 7.48 4.65
CA THR A 332 -21.16 7.09 5.81
C THR A 332 -20.51 5.99 6.67
N GLY A 333 -19.57 5.20 6.10
CA GLY A 333 -18.83 4.15 6.82
C GLY A 333 -17.98 4.70 7.96
N TYR A 334 -17.49 5.93 7.82
CA TYR A 334 -16.69 6.64 8.82
C TYR A 334 -17.53 7.32 9.89
N TRP A 335 -18.87 7.36 9.75
CA TRP A 335 -19.72 8.07 10.70
C TRP A 335 -19.75 7.38 12.07
N SER A 336 -19.36 8.12 13.10
CA SER A 336 -19.68 7.85 14.50
C SER A 336 -19.80 9.19 15.25
N GLN A 337 -20.55 9.20 16.38
CA GLN A 337 -20.62 10.38 17.23
C GLN A 337 -19.24 10.75 17.79
N ALA A 338 -18.46 9.76 18.20
CA ALA A 338 -17.10 9.95 18.70
C ALA A 338 -16.17 10.55 17.64
N ASN A 339 -16.22 10.07 16.39
CA ASN A 339 -15.43 10.64 15.29
C ASN A 339 -15.83 12.09 15.00
N TYR A 340 -17.13 12.38 15.03
CA TYR A 340 -17.61 13.76 14.86
C TYR A 340 -17.05 14.69 15.94
N GLU A 341 -17.15 14.28 17.21
CA GLU A 341 -16.65 15.06 18.34
C GLU A 341 -15.13 15.21 18.31
N ALA A 342 -14.40 14.13 18.04
CA ALA A 342 -12.94 14.16 17.96
C ALA A 342 -12.45 15.13 16.88
N VAL A 343 -12.97 15.07 15.66
CA VAL A 343 -12.53 15.94 14.57
C VAL A 343 -12.93 17.40 14.80
N GLU A 344 -14.12 17.66 15.33
CA GLU A 344 -14.55 19.04 15.68
C GLU A 344 -13.69 19.63 16.81
N THR A 345 -13.23 18.80 17.77
CA THR A 345 -12.35 19.23 18.89
C THR A 345 -10.90 19.46 18.43
N ILE A 346 -10.40 18.61 17.53
CA ILE A 346 -9.04 18.73 16.95
C ILE A 346 -8.87 20.09 16.24
N GLY A 347 -9.96 20.75 15.93
CA GLY A 347 -10.08 22.18 15.68
C GLY A 347 -10.07 22.62 14.22
N ARG A 348 -11.05 23.47 13.88
CA ARG A 348 -11.22 24.31 12.70
C ARG A 348 -11.25 23.59 11.34
N THR A 349 -11.28 22.25 11.29
CA THR A 349 -11.53 21.47 10.08
C THR A 349 -13.03 21.23 9.95
N ARG A 350 -13.62 21.64 8.84
CA ARG A 350 -15.03 21.38 8.56
C ARG A 350 -15.25 19.94 8.16
N LEU A 351 -15.98 19.17 8.97
CA LEU A 351 -16.28 17.78 8.67
C LEU A 351 -17.60 17.66 7.89
N LEU A 352 -17.60 16.87 6.80
CA LEU A 352 -18.78 16.52 6.02
C LEU A 352 -18.83 15.00 5.81
N ILE A 353 -19.60 14.31 6.62
CA ILE A 353 -19.85 12.86 6.57
C ILE A 353 -21.34 12.62 6.73
N PRO A 354 -22.02 11.97 5.79
CA PRO A 354 -23.44 11.63 5.98
C PRO A 354 -23.62 10.71 7.20
N PRO A 355 -24.42 11.10 8.18
CA PRO A 355 -24.73 10.21 9.28
C PRO A 355 -25.57 9.04 8.77
N ARG A 356 -25.39 7.86 9.37
CA ARG A 356 -26.25 6.71 9.09
C ARG A 356 -27.72 7.10 9.25
N ARG A 357 -28.60 6.46 8.48
CA ARG A 357 -30.05 6.68 8.61
C ARG A 357 -30.42 6.60 10.09
N GLY A 358 -31.20 7.57 10.54
CA GLY A 358 -31.65 7.65 11.93
C GLY A 358 -32.45 6.41 12.34
N PRO A 359 -32.76 6.28 13.63
CA PRO A 359 -33.64 5.23 14.11
C PRO A 359 -34.95 5.26 13.32
N ARG A 360 -35.56 4.10 13.13
CA ARG A 360 -36.88 3.98 12.46
C ARG A 360 -37.91 4.84 13.20
N PRO A 361 -38.93 5.37 12.52
CA PRO A 361 -40.05 6.02 13.18
C PRO A 361 -40.59 5.11 14.31
N GLY A 362 -40.75 5.64 15.52
CA GLY A 362 -41.14 4.87 16.70
C GLY A 362 -39.99 4.32 17.56
N SER A 363 -38.73 4.55 17.20
CA SER A 363 -37.60 4.20 18.06
C SER A 363 -37.53 5.16 19.27
N SER A 364 -37.40 4.60 20.49
CA SER A 364 -37.25 5.33 21.74
C SER A 364 -35.90 6.05 21.92
N HIS A 365 -34.99 5.98 20.92
CA HIS A 365 -33.68 6.60 21.01
C HIS A 365 -33.69 8.00 20.38
N PRO A 366 -33.38 9.05 21.15
CA PRO A 366 -33.28 10.40 20.59
C PRO A 366 -32.20 10.51 19.54
N PRO A 367 -32.37 11.38 18.54
CA PRO A 367 -31.34 11.65 17.56
C PRO A 367 -30.04 12.11 18.25
N ARG A 368 -28.89 11.56 17.87
CA ARG A 368 -27.59 12.01 18.40
C ARG A 368 -27.33 13.44 17.93
N PRO A 369 -26.94 14.38 18.83
CA PRO A 369 -26.83 15.80 18.50
C PRO A 369 -25.88 16.09 17.31
N GLY A 370 -24.80 15.33 17.18
CA GLY A 370 -23.86 15.46 16.05
C GLY A 370 -24.48 15.05 14.71
N ALA A 371 -25.31 13.99 14.71
CA ALA A 371 -25.97 13.55 13.49
C ALA A 371 -26.96 14.59 12.96
N GLU A 372 -27.70 15.26 13.85
CA GLU A 372 -28.62 16.31 13.47
C GLU A 372 -27.89 17.53 12.92
N ARG A 373 -26.81 17.97 13.59
CA ARG A 373 -25.95 19.06 13.10
C ARG A 373 -25.38 18.75 11.73
N MET A 374 -24.91 17.52 11.50
CA MET A 374 -24.37 17.08 10.22
C MET A 374 -25.43 17.06 9.09
N ARG A 375 -26.64 16.58 9.39
CA ARG A 375 -27.77 16.62 8.42
C ARG A 375 -28.07 18.06 8.00
N ARG A 376 -28.14 19.00 8.96
CA ARG A 376 -28.35 20.43 8.67
C ARG A 376 -27.20 21.03 7.86
N ARG A 377 -25.95 20.63 8.11
CA ARG A 377 -24.81 21.05 7.26
C ARG A 377 -25.00 20.56 5.82
N LEU A 378 -25.21 19.27 5.65
CA LEU A 378 -25.38 18.66 4.33
C LEU A 378 -26.66 19.08 3.59
N ALA A 379 -27.65 19.66 4.27
CA ALA A 379 -28.80 20.27 3.66
C ALA A 379 -28.47 21.62 2.98
N ARG A 380 -27.39 22.29 3.39
CA ARG A 380 -26.95 23.57 2.79
C ARG A 380 -26.33 23.30 1.42
N ALA A 381 -26.75 24.04 0.39
CA ALA A 381 -26.27 23.84 -0.98
C ALA A 381 -24.73 23.89 -1.13
N PRO A 382 -23.99 24.84 -0.50
CA PRO A 382 -22.52 24.87 -0.62
C PRO A 382 -21.83 23.65 0.00
N ASP A 383 -22.34 23.12 1.12
CA ASP A 383 -21.76 21.96 1.79
C ASP A 383 -22.06 20.66 1.03
N ARG A 384 -23.28 20.56 0.50
CA ARG A 384 -23.67 19.47 -0.39
C ARG A 384 -22.79 19.45 -1.66
N ALA A 385 -22.55 20.59 -2.28
CA ALA A 385 -21.69 20.71 -3.45
C ALA A 385 -20.25 20.26 -3.14
N ARG A 386 -19.70 20.67 -1.98
CA ARG A 386 -18.38 20.19 -1.51
C ARG A 386 -18.36 18.68 -1.29
N TYR A 387 -19.39 18.15 -0.61
CA TYR A 387 -19.47 16.72 -0.34
C TYR A 387 -19.56 15.90 -1.62
N ASN A 388 -20.32 16.34 -2.62
CA ASN A 388 -20.45 15.64 -3.90
C ASN A 388 -19.12 15.51 -4.65
N ARG A 389 -18.12 16.34 -4.35
CA ARG A 389 -16.79 16.24 -4.93
C ARG A 389 -15.97 15.07 -4.38
N ARG A 390 -16.40 14.43 -3.27
CA ARG A 390 -15.67 13.33 -2.63
C ARG A 390 -15.29 12.22 -3.63
N SER A 391 -16.27 11.70 -4.36
CA SER A 391 -16.04 10.62 -5.34
C SER A 391 -15.06 11.06 -6.43
N ALA A 392 -15.18 12.27 -6.94
CA ALA A 392 -14.27 12.81 -7.96
C ALA A 392 -12.81 12.99 -7.44
N ILE A 393 -12.61 13.09 -6.12
CA ILE A 393 -11.28 13.18 -5.51
C ILE A 393 -10.67 11.79 -5.32
N VAL A 394 -11.38 10.84 -4.70
CA VAL A 394 -10.77 9.56 -4.28
C VAL A 394 -10.90 8.43 -5.29
N GLU A 395 -12.00 8.35 -6.06
CA GLU A 395 -12.22 7.25 -7.00
C GLU A 395 -11.17 7.18 -8.11
N PRO A 396 -10.72 8.31 -8.72
CA PRO A 396 -9.65 8.28 -9.72
C PRO A 396 -8.32 7.76 -9.15
N VAL A 397 -8.03 8.04 -7.87
CA VAL A 397 -6.80 7.56 -7.21
C VAL A 397 -6.83 6.04 -7.07
N PHE A 398 -7.92 5.48 -6.52
CA PHE A 398 -8.07 4.03 -6.43
C PHE A 398 -8.22 3.36 -7.80
N GLY A 399 -8.87 4.01 -8.75
CA GLY A 399 -8.96 3.56 -10.14
C GLY A 399 -7.58 3.46 -10.80
N GLN A 400 -6.73 4.47 -10.64
CA GLN A 400 -5.35 4.42 -11.15
C GLN A 400 -4.54 3.28 -10.51
N ILE A 401 -4.68 3.07 -9.21
CA ILE A 401 -3.97 2.01 -8.49
C ILE A 401 -4.47 0.63 -8.94
N LYS A 402 -5.79 0.40 -8.94
CA LYS A 402 -6.38 -0.92 -9.14
C LYS A 402 -6.52 -1.31 -10.61
N GLU A 403 -6.94 -0.37 -11.47
CA GLU A 403 -7.24 -0.67 -12.87
C GLU A 403 -6.03 -0.44 -13.77
N ILE A 404 -5.43 0.76 -13.70
CA ILE A 404 -4.33 1.10 -14.62
C ILE A 404 -3.05 0.35 -14.24
N ARG A 405 -2.69 0.33 -12.93
CA ARG A 405 -1.49 -0.39 -12.46
C ARG A 405 -1.75 -1.86 -12.11
N GLY A 406 -3.00 -2.32 -12.14
CA GLY A 406 -3.39 -3.70 -11.85
C GLY A 406 -3.15 -4.13 -10.40
N ILE A 407 -3.08 -3.18 -9.45
CA ILE A 407 -2.75 -3.45 -8.05
C ILE A 407 -4.02 -3.75 -7.25
N ARG A 408 -4.48 -5.00 -7.32
CA ARG A 408 -5.68 -5.47 -6.61
C ARG A 408 -5.36 -6.41 -5.44
N ARG A 409 -4.09 -6.80 -5.28
CA ARG A 409 -3.59 -7.75 -4.28
C ARG A 409 -2.21 -7.34 -3.81
N PHE A 410 -1.91 -7.52 -2.53
CA PHE A 410 -0.55 -7.43 -2.01
C PHE A 410 0.33 -8.57 -2.56
N ARG A 411 1.63 -8.33 -2.64
CA ARG A 411 2.64 -9.34 -2.98
C ARG A 411 3.45 -9.79 -1.77
N ARG A 412 3.32 -9.04 -0.69
CA ARG A 412 3.94 -9.34 0.60
C ARG A 412 2.91 -9.94 1.55
N ARG A 413 3.38 -10.58 2.62
CA ARG A 413 2.57 -11.23 3.65
C ARG A 413 2.90 -10.64 5.00
N GLY A 414 1.92 -10.64 5.90
CA GLY A 414 2.00 -10.00 7.20
C GLY A 414 1.67 -8.50 7.14
N PHE A 415 1.14 -7.99 8.24
CA PHE A 415 0.60 -6.63 8.32
C PHE A 415 1.66 -5.55 8.04
N GLY A 416 2.84 -5.63 8.69
CA GLY A 416 3.90 -4.63 8.52
C GLY A 416 4.42 -4.57 7.08
N ALA A 417 4.69 -5.74 6.48
CA ALA A 417 5.15 -5.81 5.11
C ALA A 417 4.11 -5.31 4.10
N CYS A 418 2.83 -5.61 4.30
CA CYS A 418 1.74 -5.09 3.48
C CYS A 418 1.52 -3.59 3.68
N ALA A 419 1.71 -3.06 4.91
CA ALA A 419 1.65 -1.63 5.18
C ALA A 419 2.75 -0.86 4.45
N SER A 420 4.00 -1.35 4.51
CA SER A 420 5.11 -0.80 3.73
C SER A 420 4.85 -0.87 2.22
N GLU A 421 4.30 -1.98 1.72
CA GLU A 421 3.91 -2.10 0.30
C GLU A 421 2.82 -1.08 -0.07
N TRP A 422 1.83 -0.84 0.82
CA TRP A 422 0.79 0.16 0.58
C TRP A 422 1.36 1.58 0.52
N GLN A 423 2.23 1.94 1.44
CA GLN A 423 2.92 3.23 1.42
C GLN A 423 3.72 3.42 0.13
N LEU A 424 4.48 2.41 -0.32
CA LEU A 424 5.24 2.47 -1.57
C LEU A 424 4.34 2.61 -2.81
N ILE A 425 3.18 1.95 -2.83
CA ILE A 425 2.16 2.10 -3.88
C ILE A 425 1.65 3.55 -3.94
N CYS A 426 1.39 4.15 -2.79
CA CYS A 426 0.92 5.53 -2.68
C CYS A 426 2.03 6.55 -2.99
N THR A 427 3.27 6.28 -2.57
CA THR A 427 4.46 7.07 -2.93
C THR A 427 4.59 7.18 -4.45
N THR A 428 4.49 6.04 -5.13
CA THR A 428 4.61 6.00 -6.59
C THR A 428 3.37 6.59 -7.31
N HIS A 429 2.20 6.62 -6.68
CA HIS A 429 1.07 7.38 -7.18
C HIS A 429 1.39 8.88 -7.18
N ASN A 430 1.94 9.40 -6.09
CA ASN A 430 2.34 10.78 -5.96
C ASN A 430 3.45 11.17 -6.95
N LEU A 431 4.45 10.30 -7.17
CA LEU A 431 5.46 10.50 -8.21
C LEU A 431 4.86 10.59 -9.61
N LEU A 432 3.91 9.72 -9.95
CA LEU A 432 3.21 9.79 -11.23
C LEU A 432 2.38 11.09 -11.37
N LYS A 433 1.85 11.59 -10.27
CA LYS A 433 1.15 12.87 -10.24
C LYS A 433 2.11 14.02 -10.53
N LEU A 434 3.26 14.03 -9.85
CA LEU A 434 4.34 15.00 -10.05
C LEU A 434 4.82 15.00 -11.52
N TRP A 435 5.08 13.81 -12.07
CA TRP A 435 5.50 13.64 -13.45
C TRP A 435 4.49 14.22 -14.47
N ARG A 436 3.20 13.94 -14.30
CA ARG A 436 2.16 14.48 -15.18
C ARG A 436 2.06 15.99 -15.10
N THR A 437 2.21 16.55 -13.91
CA THR A 437 2.19 18.01 -13.71
C THR A 437 3.40 18.68 -14.34
N SER A 438 4.61 18.11 -14.18
CA SER A 438 5.82 18.66 -14.81
C SER A 438 5.77 18.64 -16.34
N ARG A 439 5.17 17.57 -16.91
CA ARG A 439 4.96 17.51 -18.38
C ARG A 439 3.96 18.53 -18.88
N ALA A 440 2.87 18.75 -18.15
CA ALA A 440 1.86 19.74 -18.52
C ALA A 440 2.38 21.18 -18.52
N SER A 441 3.43 21.44 -17.75
CA SER A 441 4.07 22.75 -17.63
C SER A 441 5.20 22.98 -18.63
N ARG A 442 5.63 21.95 -19.38
CA ARG A 442 6.65 22.09 -20.43
C ARG A 442 6.01 22.63 -21.72
N PRO A 443 6.64 23.60 -22.40
CA PRO A 443 6.23 23.99 -23.75
C PRO A 443 6.32 22.78 -24.70
N PRO A 444 5.45 22.67 -25.72
CA PRO A 444 5.52 21.58 -26.68
C PRO A 444 6.91 21.54 -27.34
N SER A 445 7.51 20.36 -27.38
CA SER A 445 8.80 20.16 -28.04
C SER A 445 8.72 20.64 -29.50
N PRO A 446 9.70 21.37 -30.02
CA PRO A 446 9.70 21.77 -31.40
C PRO A 446 9.60 20.53 -32.30
N PRO A 447 8.87 20.59 -33.41
CA PRO A 447 8.77 19.46 -34.33
C PRO A 447 10.18 19.02 -34.78
N PRO A 448 10.42 17.72 -34.96
CA PRO A 448 11.71 17.24 -35.42
C PRO A 448 12.11 18.00 -36.68
N ARG A 449 13.28 18.62 -36.65
CA ARG A 449 13.82 19.33 -37.82
C ARG A 449 13.78 18.36 -39.00
N ALA A 450 13.02 18.71 -40.04
CA ALA A 450 13.08 17.95 -41.29
C ALA A 450 14.55 17.87 -41.73
N ARG A 451 15.07 16.65 -41.84
CA ARG A 451 16.40 16.45 -42.42
C ARG A 451 16.38 17.11 -43.81
N GLN A 452 17.18 18.16 -44.00
CA GLN A 452 17.36 18.72 -45.30
C GLN A 452 17.92 17.59 -46.20
N PRO A 453 17.33 17.43 -47.41
CA PRO A 453 17.88 16.43 -48.33
C PRO A 453 19.31 16.80 -48.68
N ASP A 454 20.19 15.82 -48.53
CA ASP A 454 21.58 15.93 -48.90
C ASP A 454 21.69 16.42 -50.38
N ARG A 455 22.15 17.64 -50.56
CA ARG A 455 22.48 18.14 -51.88
C ARG A 455 23.66 17.33 -52.37
N ARG A 456 23.42 16.26 -53.15
CA ARG A 456 24.44 15.62 -53.93
C ARG A 456 25.01 16.69 -54.89
N GLN A 457 26.26 17.03 -54.66
CA GLN A 457 27.02 17.79 -55.64
C GLN A 457 27.18 16.94 -56.92
N ASP A 458 26.46 17.31 -57.96
CA ASP A 458 26.70 16.81 -59.29
C ASP A 458 28.07 17.35 -59.73
N HIS A 459 29.12 16.54 -59.57
CA HIS A 459 30.39 16.74 -60.26
C HIS A 459 30.17 16.35 -61.71
N GLN A 460 29.86 17.34 -62.55
CA GLN A 460 30.07 17.27 -63.99
C GLN A 460 31.56 17.14 -64.24
N SER A 461 31.96 16.03 -64.80
CA SER A 461 33.28 15.85 -65.41
C SER A 461 33.35 16.65 -66.72
N PRO A 462 34.35 17.49 -66.95
CA PRO A 462 34.61 18.08 -68.32
C PRO A 462 35.19 17.05 -69.19
N SER A 463 34.54 16.81 -70.31
CA SER A 463 35.09 16.16 -71.51
C SER A 463 36.22 17.02 -72.12
N GLY A 464 37.35 16.43 -72.36
CA GLY A 464 38.47 16.92 -73.13
C GLY A 464 39.44 15.80 -73.44
#